data_7a94b4b1bd1a43d26fea492c8448f876
#
_entry.id   7a94b4b1bd1a43d26fea492c8448f876
#
_cell.length_a   1.000
_cell.length_b   1.000
_cell.length_c   1.000
_cell.angle_alpha   90.00
_cell.angle_beta   90.00
_cell.angle_gamma   90.00
#
_symmetry.space_group_name_H-M   'P 1'
#
loop_
_entity.id
_entity.type
_entity.pdbx_description
1 polymer ?
#
loop_
_entity_poly.entity_id
_entity_poly.type
_entity_poly.pdbx_seq_one_letter_code
_entity_poly.pdbx_strand_id
1 'polypeptide(L)'
;MEITPITQNITDAAIHFILKASTSPVIDLFYKFRERVDSYTNKKITRTLLYKKFQDGNTKRDITVKFDWHKHEAEYTNFKEKLKPISIKNGTLDVLAAFYFIRTQTLIVGQTIERPITDGKKVVIGRLHVLKREVIKIRGKKIDTFKLEPELKDVKGVFQKSKHAKMFIWVTADDRKMLVRLKSKVIVGSFVANLVNLDQL
;
A
#
# COMPACT_ATOMS: atom_id res chain seq x y z
N MET A 1 -9.04 -4.99 -6.05
CA MET A 1 -8.69 -3.64 -5.58
C MET A 1 -9.68 -2.68 -6.19
N GLU A 2 -10.41 -1.99 -5.36
CA GLU A 2 -11.59 -1.21 -5.77
C GLU A 2 -11.31 0.28 -5.52
N ILE A 3 -11.61 1.14 -6.49
CA ILE A 3 -11.54 2.59 -6.35
C ILE A 3 -12.98 3.07 -6.37
N THR A 4 -13.46 3.61 -5.25
CA THR A 4 -14.82 4.13 -5.13
C THR A 4 -14.77 5.63 -4.90
N PRO A 5 -15.54 6.45 -5.64
CA PRO A 5 -15.69 7.87 -5.29
C PRO A 5 -16.37 7.98 -3.93
N ILE A 6 -16.01 9.00 -3.17
CA ILE A 6 -16.49 9.18 -1.80
C ILE A 6 -17.84 9.87 -1.80
N THR A 7 -18.78 9.25 -1.08
CA THR A 7 -20.09 9.83 -0.76
C THR A 7 -20.24 10.26 0.72
N GLN A 8 -19.18 10.23 1.52
CA GLN A 8 -19.24 10.63 2.93
C GLN A 8 -18.38 11.87 3.21
N ASN A 9 -18.92 12.77 4.05
CA ASN A 9 -18.37 14.06 4.47
C ASN A 9 -17.01 13.98 5.18
N ILE A 10 -15.96 13.61 4.45
CA ILE A 10 -14.60 13.95 4.84
C ILE A 10 -14.25 15.17 4.02
N THR A 11 -14.26 16.34 4.65
CA THR A 11 -13.90 17.62 4.05
C THR A 11 -12.56 17.45 3.30
N ASP A 12 -12.53 17.76 2.00
CA ASP A 12 -11.38 17.63 1.09
C ASP A 12 -11.02 16.20 0.58
N ALA A 13 -11.65 15.13 1.02
CA ALA A 13 -11.37 13.82 0.45
C ALA A 13 -11.98 13.66 -0.93
N ALA A 14 -11.15 13.34 -1.92
CA ALA A 14 -11.56 13.17 -3.31
C ALA A 14 -11.42 11.74 -3.81
N ILE A 15 -10.57 10.91 -3.17
CA ILE A 15 -10.32 9.51 -3.60
C ILE A 15 -10.32 8.61 -2.36
N HIS A 16 -11.05 7.49 -2.49
CA HIS A 16 -11.09 6.42 -1.52
C HIS A 16 -10.50 5.15 -2.14
N PHE A 17 -9.40 4.66 -1.57
CA PHE A 17 -8.78 3.40 -1.95
C PHE A 17 -9.18 2.30 -0.98
N ILE A 18 -9.55 1.15 -1.52
CA ILE A 18 -9.92 -0.02 -0.72
C ILE A 18 -9.00 -1.19 -1.11
N LEU A 19 -8.35 -1.79 -0.11
CA LEU A 19 -7.66 -3.06 -0.23
C LEU A 19 -8.37 -4.09 0.63
N LYS A 20 -8.76 -5.21 0.03
CA LYS A 20 -9.27 -6.39 0.74
C LYS A 20 -8.32 -7.56 0.51
N ALA A 21 -7.93 -8.24 1.56
CA ALA A 21 -7.10 -9.45 1.52
C ALA A 21 -7.69 -10.53 2.40
N SER A 22 -7.69 -11.77 1.90
CA SER A 22 -8.20 -12.92 2.66
C SER A 22 -7.45 -14.18 2.27
N THR A 23 -7.29 -15.09 3.20
CA THR A 23 -6.88 -16.47 2.94
C THR A 23 -8.02 -17.26 2.29
N SER A 24 -7.68 -18.26 1.51
CA SER A 24 -8.66 -19.18 0.93
C SER A 24 -9.23 -20.13 2.01
N PRO A 25 -10.41 -20.75 1.79
CA PRO A 25 -10.99 -21.67 2.76
C PRO A 25 -10.07 -22.81 3.19
N VAL A 26 -9.24 -23.31 2.28
CA VAL A 26 -8.27 -24.37 2.60
C VAL A 26 -7.17 -23.88 3.55
N ILE A 27 -6.68 -22.66 3.35
CA ILE A 27 -5.66 -22.05 4.23
C ILE A 27 -6.28 -21.64 5.56
N ASP A 28 -7.55 -21.25 5.58
CA ASP A 28 -8.27 -20.87 6.81
C ASP A 28 -8.26 -21.96 7.89
N LEU A 29 -8.13 -23.24 7.50
CA LEU A 29 -8.02 -24.36 8.44
C LEU A 29 -6.76 -24.26 9.32
N PHE A 30 -5.70 -23.62 8.85
CA PHE A 30 -4.42 -23.49 9.56
C PHE A 30 -4.14 -22.04 9.98
N TYR A 31 -4.55 -21.07 9.15
CA TYR A 31 -4.29 -19.65 9.37
C TYR A 31 -5.37 -18.80 8.73
N LYS A 32 -6.35 -18.35 9.52
CA LYS A 32 -7.38 -17.42 9.08
C LYS A 32 -6.83 -15.99 9.03
N PHE A 33 -6.99 -15.34 7.90
CA PHE A 33 -6.63 -13.93 7.71
C PHE A 33 -7.68 -13.22 6.87
N ARG A 34 -8.21 -12.13 7.41
CA ARG A 34 -9.13 -11.21 6.74
C ARG A 34 -8.67 -9.81 7.03
N GLU A 35 -8.38 -9.03 6.01
CA GLU A 35 -7.95 -7.64 6.15
C GLU A 35 -8.72 -6.76 5.19
N ARG A 36 -9.15 -5.62 5.70
CA ARG A 36 -9.67 -4.50 4.91
C ARG A 36 -8.89 -3.24 5.29
N VAL A 37 -8.42 -2.54 4.28
CA VAL A 37 -7.75 -1.25 4.42
C VAL A 37 -8.51 -0.23 3.58
N ASP A 38 -8.86 0.88 4.19
CA ASP A 38 -9.50 2.03 3.56
C ASP A 38 -8.57 3.24 3.72
N SER A 39 -8.20 3.88 2.62
CA SER A 39 -7.35 5.08 2.58
C SER A 39 -8.07 6.20 1.84
N TYR A 40 -8.19 7.35 2.47
CA TYR A 40 -8.83 8.53 1.93
C TYR A 40 -7.79 9.61 1.69
N THR A 41 -7.71 10.11 0.45
CA THR A 41 -6.71 11.10 0.04
C THR A 41 -7.36 12.29 -0.64
N ASN A 42 -6.59 13.38 -0.79
CA ASN A 42 -6.97 14.45 -1.71
C ASN A 42 -6.88 13.97 -3.18
N LYS A 43 -7.50 14.71 -4.11
CA LYS A 43 -7.58 14.37 -5.54
C LYS A 43 -6.22 14.11 -6.21
N LYS A 44 -5.16 14.77 -5.75
CA LYS A 44 -3.81 14.63 -6.33
C LYS A 44 -2.97 13.52 -5.68
N ILE A 45 -3.52 12.81 -4.69
CA ILE A 45 -2.82 11.78 -3.89
C ILE A 45 -1.52 12.34 -3.30
N THR A 46 -1.53 13.58 -2.85
CA THR A 46 -0.36 14.23 -2.24
C THR A 46 -0.38 14.19 -0.72
N ARG A 47 -1.54 13.87 -0.11
CA ARG A 47 -1.71 13.74 1.33
C ARG A 47 -2.85 12.79 1.67
N THR A 48 -2.66 11.96 2.70
CA THR A 48 -3.74 11.16 3.30
C THR A 48 -4.54 12.03 4.27
N LEU A 49 -5.84 11.77 4.35
CA LEU A 49 -6.77 12.46 5.25
C LEU A 49 -7.25 11.51 6.35
N LEU A 50 -7.50 10.27 5.98
CA LEU A 50 -7.95 9.23 6.90
C LEU A 50 -7.45 7.87 6.40
N TYR A 51 -6.95 7.06 7.31
CA TYR A 51 -6.60 5.65 7.07
C TYR A 51 -7.31 4.77 8.08
N LYS A 52 -7.94 3.70 7.61
CA LYS A 52 -8.55 2.68 8.46
C LYS A 52 -8.04 1.31 8.05
N LYS A 53 -7.82 0.44 9.03
CA LYS A 53 -7.42 -0.95 8.80
C LYS A 53 -8.16 -1.83 9.79
N PHE A 54 -9.00 -2.69 9.26
CA PHE A 54 -9.63 -3.77 10.02
C PHE A 54 -8.95 -5.09 9.68
N GLN A 55 -8.57 -5.86 10.69
CA GLN A 55 -7.99 -7.19 10.53
C GLN A 55 -8.67 -8.15 11.50
N ASP A 56 -9.14 -9.29 10.98
CA ASP A 56 -9.69 -10.40 11.74
C ASP A 56 -8.96 -11.70 11.38
N GLY A 57 -8.71 -12.53 12.39
CA GLY A 57 -7.99 -13.79 12.28
C GLY A 57 -7.13 -14.03 13.52
N ASN A 58 -5.94 -14.60 13.34
CA ASN A 58 -5.01 -14.87 14.45
C ASN A 58 -4.56 -13.59 15.19
N THR A 59 -4.61 -12.45 14.50
CA THR A 59 -4.41 -11.13 15.11
C THR A 59 -5.60 -10.27 14.75
N LYS A 60 -6.19 -9.61 15.76
CA LYS A 60 -7.30 -8.66 15.55
C LYS A 60 -6.79 -7.24 15.65
N ARG A 61 -7.23 -6.37 14.74
CA ARG A 61 -6.93 -4.94 14.73
C ARG A 61 -8.10 -4.15 14.18
N ASP A 62 -8.33 -3.00 14.80
CA ASP A 62 -9.28 -1.98 14.32
C ASP A 62 -8.60 -0.62 14.43
N ILE A 63 -7.78 -0.33 13.42
CA ILE A 63 -6.89 0.83 13.39
C ILE A 63 -7.58 1.96 12.63
N THR A 64 -7.54 3.15 13.22
CA THR A 64 -7.88 4.40 12.57
C THR A 64 -6.73 5.38 12.76
N VAL A 65 -6.28 6.02 11.67
CA VAL A 65 -5.31 7.12 11.70
C VAL A 65 -5.96 8.34 11.07
N LYS A 66 -6.17 9.39 11.86
CA LYS A 66 -6.68 10.69 11.41
C LYS A 66 -5.53 11.64 11.18
N PHE A 67 -5.53 12.36 10.05
CA PHE A 67 -4.50 13.32 9.69
C PHE A 67 -5.04 14.74 9.87
N ASP A 68 -4.50 15.48 10.83
CA ASP A 68 -4.78 16.91 11.02
C ASP A 68 -3.68 17.73 10.32
N TRP A 69 -4.00 18.23 9.15
CA TRP A 69 -3.06 19.00 8.34
C TRP A 69 -2.85 20.44 8.81
N HIS A 70 -3.73 20.97 9.68
CA HIS A 70 -3.54 22.29 10.29
C HIS A 70 -2.52 22.21 11.41
N LYS A 71 -2.54 21.13 12.19
CA LYS A 71 -1.58 20.87 13.27
C LYS A 71 -0.34 20.15 12.82
N HIS A 72 -0.33 19.63 11.57
CA HIS A 72 0.72 18.71 11.08
C HIS A 72 0.89 17.49 11.98
N GLU A 73 -0.22 16.86 12.36
CA GLU A 73 -0.24 15.72 13.26
C GLU A 73 -1.05 14.56 12.68
N ALA A 74 -0.69 13.33 13.08
CA ALA A 74 -1.49 12.14 12.85
C ALA A 74 -1.84 11.47 14.19
N GLU A 75 -3.13 11.18 14.38
CA GLU A 75 -3.66 10.50 15.55
C GLU A 75 -3.95 9.04 15.23
N TYR A 76 -3.34 8.14 15.99
CA TYR A 76 -3.52 6.69 15.87
C TYR A 76 -4.44 6.17 16.97
N THR A 77 -5.41 5.35 16.58
CA THR A 77 -6.22 4.53 17.50
C THR A 77 -6.24 3.07 17.04
N ASN A 78 -6.30 2.11 17.97
CA ASN A 78 -6.51 0.70 17.69
C ASN A 78 -7.51 0.17 18.72
N PHE A 79 -8.73 -0.17 18.29
CA PHE A 79 -9.88 -0.34 19.18
C PHE A 79 -10.06 0.90 20.08
N LYS A 80 -9.92 0.75 21.40
CA LYS A 80 -10.03 1.84 22.38
C LYS A 80 -8.68 2.46 22.74
N GLU A 81 -7.56 1.83 22.35
CA GLU A 81 -6.22 2.35 22.62
C GLU A 81 -5.92 3.55 21.72
N LYS A 82 -5.60 4.68 22.31
CA LYS A 82 -5.19 5.91 21.63
C LYS A 82 -3.74 6.22 21.97
N LEU A 83 -2.89 6.39 20.98
CA LEU A 83 -1.51 6.83 21.17
C LEU A 83 -1.42 8.37 21.14
N LYS A 84 -0.30 8.89 21.65
CA LYS A 84 0.02 10.32 21.47
C LYS A 84 0.13 10.63 19.98
N PRO A 85 -0.42 11.78 19.53
CA PRO A 85 -0.24 12.22 18.16
C PRO A 85 1.23 12.30 17.77
N ILE A 86 1.53 12.03 16.51
CA ILE A 86 2.87 12.15 15.94
C ILE A 86 2.90 13.30 14.94
N SER A 87 4.03 14.02 14.87
CA SER A 87 4.24 15.04 13.83
C SER A 87 4.37 14.41 12.45
N ILE A 88 3.71 15.01 11.46
CA ILE A 88 3.78 14.62 10.06
C ILE A 88 4.35 15.73 9.19
N LYS A 89 5.05 15.35 8.13
CA LYS A 89 5.60 16.27 7.13
C LYS A 89 4.60 16.50 6.00
N ASN A 90 4.72 17.63 5.32
CA ASN A 90 3.97 17.86 4.08
C ASN A 90 4.19 16.70 3.11
N GLY A 91 3.10 16.25 2.49
CA GLY A 91 3.15 15.14 1.57
C GLY A 91 3.19 13.75 2.21
N THR A 92 2.98 13.63 3.54
CA THR A 92 2.89 12.33 4.21
C THR A 92 1.68 11.55 3.72
N LEU A 93 1.93 10.30 3.36
CA LEU A 93 0.91 9.34 2.91
C LEU A 93 0.84 8.16 3.88
N ASP A 94 -0.32 7.50 3.94
CA ASP A 94 -0.38 6.15 4.46
C ASP A 94 0.20 5.15 3.45
N VAL A 95 0.39 3.90 3.87
CA VAL A 95 1.04 2.86 3.06
C VAL A 95 0.25 2.55 1.78
N LEU A 96 -1.10 2.54 1.84
CA LEU A 96 -1.93 2.24 0.66
C LEU A 96 -1.94 3.41 -0.32
N ALA A 97 -2.07 4.64 0.18
CA ALA A 97 -1.99 5.84 -0.63
C ALA A 97 -0.62 5.99 -1.31
N ALA A 98 0.48 5.69 -0.59
CA ALA A 98 1.83 5.70 -1.15
C ALA A 98 1.98 4.73 -2.32
N PHE A 99 1.32 3.58 -2.25
CA PHE A 99 1.26 2.60 -3.33
C PHE A 99 0.55 3.15 -4.58
N TYR A 100 -0.58 3.84 -4.39
CA TYR A 100 -1.29 4.50 -5.50
C TYR A 100 -0.59 5.74 -6.03
N PHE A 101 0.14 6.45 -5.18
CA PHE A 101 0.95 7.61 -5.58
C PHE A 101 1.95 7.25 -6.70
N ILE A 102 2.48 6.03 -6.72
CA ILE A 102 3.39 5.55 -7.79
C ILE A 102 2.77 5.73 -9.17
N ARG A 103 1.46 5.53 -9.30
CA ARG A 103 0.73 5.65 -10.57
C ARG A 103 0.68 7.07 -11.12
N THR A 104 0.92 8.08 -10.27
CA THR A 104 0.97 9.50 -10.68
C THR A 104 2.37 9.94 -11.09
N GLN A 105 3.38 9.08 -10.93
CA GLN A 105 4.78 9.43 -11.18
C GLN A 105 5.22 9.00 -12.58
N THR A 106 6.12 9.78 -13.18
CA THR A 106 6.90 9.31 -14.32
C THR A 106 7.95 8.33 -13.81
N LEU A 107 7.98 7.12 -14.37
CA LEU A 107 8.92 6.06 -13.96
C LEU A 107 10.11 6.03 -14.92
N ILE A 108 11.31 6.27 -14.39
CA ILE A 108 12.57 6.23 -15.13
C ILE A 108 13.46 5.15 -14.50
N VAL A 109 13.99 4.23 -15.31
CA VAL A 109 14.88 3.18 -14.81
C VAL A 109 16.10 3.78 -14.12
N GLY A 110 16.44 3.27 -12.94
CA GLY A 110 17.51 3.79 -12.07
C GLY A 110 17.04 4.89 -11.10
N GLN A 111 15.83 5.42 -11.27
CA GLN A 111 15.28 6.43 -10.36
C GLN A 111 14.89 5.84 -9.01
N THR A 112 15.06 6.63 -7.96
CA THR A 112 14.46 6.39 -6.64
C THR A 112 13.39 7.43 -6.36
N ILE A 113 12.19 6.99 -6.04
CA ILE A 113 11.06 7.83 -5.64
C ILE A 113 10.97 7.81 -4.13
N GLU A 114 10.97 8.98 -3.49
CA GLU A 114 10.91 9.12 -2.03
C GLU A 114 9.63 9.82 -1.61
N ARG A 115 9.04 9.34 -0.50
CA ARG A 115 7.88 9.97 0.16
C ARG A 115 7.90 9.74 1.67
N PRO A 116 7.51 10.72 2.48
CA PRO A 116 7.19 10.47 3.87
C PRO A 116 5.94 9.59 3.94
N ILE A 117 6.04 8.47 4.63
CA ILE A 117 4.93 7.53 4.85
C ILE A 117 4.77 7.24 6.34
N THR A 118 3.55 6.92 6.75
CA THR A 118 3.24 6.59 8.14
C THR A 118 2.20 5.48 8.25
N ASP A 119 2.33 4.69 9.31
CA ASP A 119 1.30 3.77 9.81
C ASP A 119 0.52 4.37 11.00
N GLY A 120 0.75 5.67 11.29
CA GLY A 120 0.19 6.40 12.42
C GLY A 120 1.02 6.34 13.71
N LYS A 121 2.09 5.53 13.75
CA LYS A 121 2.97 5.40 14.94
C LYS A 121 4.31 6.10 14.77
N LYS A 122 4.79 6.21 13.55
CA LYS A 122 6.01 6.93 13.19
C LYS A 122 5.94 7.37 11.72
N VAL A 123 6.70 8.39 11.37
CA VAL A 123 6.93 8.78 9.98
C VAL A 123 8.30 8.27 9.54
N VAL A 124 8.36 7.64 8.37
CA VAL A 124 9.61 7.20 7.73
C VAL A 124 9.65 7.72 6.29
N ILE A 125 10.85 7.83 5.71
CA ILE A 125 10.98 8.09 4.28
C ILE A 125 10.90 6.75 3.56
N GLY A 126 9.77 6.51 2.91
CA GLY A 126 9.60 5.37 2.00
C GLY A 126 10.36 5.62 0.71
N ARG A 127 11.14 4.63 0.28
CA ARG A 127 11.90 4.64 -0.97
C ARG A 127 11.42 3.55 -1.89
N LEU A 128 11.28 3.88 -3.16
CA LEU A 128 10.92 2.95 -4.22
C LEU A 128 11.91 3.08 -5.36
N HIS A 129 12.62 1.98 -5.64
CA HIS A 129 13.60 1.92 -6.72
C HIS A 129 12.94 1.40 -8.01
N VAL A 130 13.09 2.12 -9.11
CA VAL A 130 12.69 1.68 -10.46
C VAL A 130 13.84 0.87 -11.04
N LEU A 131 13.77 -0.47 -10.94
CA LEU A 131 14.90 -1.33 -11.25
C LEU A 131 15.14 -1.49 -12.75
N LYS A 132 14.05 -1.78 -13.51
CA LYS A 132 14.12 -2.01 -14.96
C LYS A 132 12.74 -2.00 -15.60
N ARG A 133 12.72 -1.85 -16.94
CA ARG A 133 11.57 -2.15 -17.78
C ARG A 133 11.73 -3.52 -18.37
N GLU A 134 10.71 -4.36 -18.31
CA GLU A 134 10.75 -5.72 -18.85
C GLU A 134 9.36 -6.21 -19.23
N VAL A 135 9.31 -7.08 -20.23
CA VAL A 135 8.08 -7.78 -20.60
C VAL A 135 7.93 -9.03 -19.75
N ILE A 136 6.82 -9.15 -19.04
CA ILE A 136 6.48 -10.35 -18.26
C ILE A 136 5.29 -11.07 -18.88
N LYS A 137 5.19 -12.39 -18.64
CA LYS A 137 4.06 -13.19 -19.08
C LYS A 137 3.13 -13.50 -17.90
N ILE A 138 1.85 -13.17 -18.04
CA ILE A 138 0.78 -13.48 -17.08
C ILE A 138 -0.36 -14.11 -17.86
N ARG A 139 -0.76 -15.35 -17.49
CA ARG A 139 -1.85 -16.08 -18.15
C ARG A 139 -1.76 -16.08 -19.68
N GLY A 140 -0.54 -16.25 -20.21
CA GLY A 140 -0.30 -16.27 -21.66
C GLY A 140 -0.11 -14.90 -22.33
N LYS A 141 -0.63 -13.81 -21.77
CA LYS A 141 -0.44 -12.44 -22.31
C LYS A 141 0.93 -11.89 -21.94
N LYS A 142 1.60 -11.26 -22.89
CA LYS A 142 2.85 -10.49 -22.70
C LYS A 142 2.47 -9.07 -22.30
N ILE A 143 3.03 -8.57 -21.18
CA ILE A 143 2.74 -7.26 -20.62
C ILE A 143 4.06 -6.53 -20.42
N ASP A 144 4.18 -5.33 -21.01
CA ASP A 144 5.32 -4.45 -20.80
C ASP A 144 5.18 -3.75 -19.44
N THR A 145 6.20 -3.83 -18.62
CA THR A 145 6.12 -3.42 -17.20
C THR A 145 7.39 -2.74 -16.72
N PHE A 146 7.24 -1.89 -15.70
CA PHE A 146 8.33 -1.50 -14.82
C PHE A 146 8.37 -2.43 -13.60
N LYS A 147 9.57 -2.94 -13.29
CA LYS A 147 9.86 -3.67 -12.05
C LYS A 147 10.36 -2.69 -11.01
N LEU A 148 9.67 -2.66 -9.87
CA LEU A 148 9.90 -1.75 -8.76
C LEU A 148 10.29 -2.53 -7.50
N GLU A 149 11.18 -1.96 -6.67
CA GLU A 149 11.58 -2.53 -5.37
C GLU A 149 11.40 -1.48 -4.26
N PRO A 150 10.40 -1.62 -3.37
CA PRO A 150 10.29 -0.78 -2.19
C PRO A 150 11.36 -1.15 -1.17
N GLU A 151 11.96 -0.14 -0.51
CA GLU A 151 12.85 -0.33 0.62
C GLU A 151 12.01 -0.58 1.88
N LEU A 152 12.11 -1.80 2.44
CA LEU A 152 11.24 -2.25 3.52
C LEU A 152 11.84 -2.09 4.93
N LYS A 153 13.09 -1.61 5.06
CA LYS A 153 13.85 -1.59 6.32
C LYS A 153 13.11 -0.92 7.48
N ASP A 154 12.40 0.17 7.18
CA ASP A 154 11.73 0.98 8.18
C ASP A 154 10.22 0.81 8.23
N VAL A 155 9.66 0.02 7.30
CA VAL A 155 8.21 -0.25 7.21
C VAL A 155 7.86 -1.47 8.05
N LYS A 156 7.19 -1.24 9.18
CA LYS A 156 6.70 -2.30 10.07
C LYS A 156 5.43 -2.96 9.49
N GLY A 157 5.27 -4.26 9.71
CA GLY A 157 4.09 -5.02 9.27
C GLY A 157 4.41 -6.48 8.99
N VAL A 158 3.70 -7.10 8.04
CA VAL A 158 3.87 -8.52 7.65
C VAL A 158 5.32 -8.85 7.23
N PHE A 159 6.07 -7.86 6.76
CA PHE A 159 7.45 -7.99 6.28
C PHE A 159 8.51 -7.89 7.39
N GLN A 160 8.12 -7.56 8.62
CA GLN A 160 9.04 -7.21 9.71
C GLN A 160 9.84 -8.39 10.29
N LYS A 161 9.41 -9.63 10.03
CA LYS A 161 10.05 -10.84 10.60
C LYS A 161 11.29 -11.30 9.83
N SER A 162 11.68 -10.64 8.74
CA SER A 162 12.84 -11.04 7.95
C SER A 162 13.76 -9.85 7.66
N LYS A 163 15.00 -9.91 8.17
CA LYS A 163 16.06 -8.96 7.81
C LYS A 163 16.38 -8.94 6.30
N HIS A 164 15.94 -9.97 5.57
CA HIS A 164 16.19 -10.15 4.15
C HIS A 164 14.89 -10.18 3.31
N ALA A 165 13.77 -9.69 3.87
CA ALA A 165 12.53 -9.58 3.11
C ALA A 165 12.73 -8.67 1.90
N LYS A 166 12.46 -9.19 0.70
CA LYS A 166 12.44 -8.43 -0.54
C LYS A 166 11.05 -8.49 -1.14
N MET A 167 10.59 -7.34 -1.61
CA MET A 167 9.36 -7.23 -2.35
C MET A 167 9.67 -6.67 -3.73
N PHE A 168 9.06 -7.26 -4.75
CA PHE A 168 9.07 -6.72 -6.09
C PHE A 168 7.65 -6.50 -6.57
N ILE A 169 7.46 -5.40 -7.24
CA ILE A 169 6.18 -4.94 -7.77
C ILE A 169 6.36 -4.73 -9.27
N TRP A 170 5.41 -5.21 -10.08
CA TRP A 170 5.36 -4.91 -11.50
C TRP A 170 4.11 -4.11 -11.79
N VAL A 171 4.31 -2.95 -12.40
CA VAL A 171 3.24 -2.11 -12.91
C VAL A 171 3.35 -2.02 -14.43
N THR A 172 2.23 -1.83 -15.14
CA THR A 172 2.25 -1.64 -16.60
C THR A 172 3.08 -0.42 -16.97
N ALA A 173 3.74 -0.47 -18.12
CA ALA A 173 4.57 0.63 -18.61
C ALA A 173 3.77 1.75 -19.30
N ASP A 174 2.45 1.59 -19.39
CA ASP A 174 1.52 2.61 -19.89
C ASP A 174 1.23 3.68 -18.82
N ASP A 175 0.44 4.69 -19.19
CA ASP A 175 0.07 5.81 -18.29
C ASP A 175 -0.75 5.37 -17.07
N ARG A 176 -1.46 4.24 -17.15
CA ARG A 176 -2.27 3.71 -16.06
C ARG A 176 -1.43 3.13 -14.93
N LYS A 177 -0.22 2.63 -15.20
CA LYS A 177 0.69 1.99 -14.24
C LYS A 177 -0.04 1.01 -13.31
N MET A 178 -0.81 0.10 -13.93
CA MET A 178 -1.61 -0.88 -13.20
C MET A 178 -0.71 -1.92 -12.56
N LEU A 179 -0.98 -2.24 -11.29
CA LEU A 179 -0.31 -3.35 -10.62
C LEU A 179 -0.71 -4.67 -11.28
N VAL A 180 0.26 -5.37 -11.85
CA VAL A 180 0.02 -6.66 -12.53
C VAL A 180 0.63 -7.85 -11.80
N ARG A 181 1.70 -7.63 -11.04
CA ARG A 181 2.35 -8.68 -10.22
C ARG A 181 2.97 -8.10 -8.97
N LEU A 182 2.83 -8.81 -7.87
CA LEU A 182 3.56 -8.61 -6.63
C LEU A 182 4.26 -9.93 -6.27
N LYS A 183 5.56 -9.86 -5.99
CA LYS A 183 6.35 -11.00 -5.49
C LYS A 183 7.02 -10.60 -4.20
N SER A 184 6.81 -11.37 -3.15
CA SER A 184 7.49 -11.18 -1.88
C SER A 184 8.28 -12.42 -1.51
N LYS A 185 9.54 -12.21 -1.12
CA LYS A 185 10.39 -13.25 -0.52
C LYS A 185 10.33 -13.06 0.99
N VAL A 186 9.88 -14.06 1.71
CA VAL A 186 9.78 -14.11 3.17
C VAL A 186 10.72 -15.19 3.71
N ILE A 187 10.88 -15.30 5.04
CA ILE A 187 11.80 -16.25 5.68
C ILE A 187 11.54 -17.68 5.22
N VAL A 188 10.27 -18.06 5.06
CA VAL A 188 9.86 -19.40 4.61
C VAL A 188 9.16 -19.25 3.27
N GLY A 189 9.91 -19.41 2.17
CA GLY A 189 9.38 -19.43 0.81
C GLY A 189 9.19 -18.04 0.18
N SER A 190 8.36 -18.02 -0.85
CA SER A 190 7.94 -16.79 -1.53
C SER A 190 6.48 -16.92 -1.96
N PHE A 191 5.77 -15.82 -2.02
CA PHE A 191 4.46 -15.80 -2.67
C PHE A 191 4.45 -14.84 -3.85
N VAL A 192 3.64 -15.16 -4.84
CA VAL A 192 3.42 -14.34 -6.03
C VAL A 192 1.94 -14.11 -6.17
N ALA A 193 1.53 -12.85 -6.19
CA ALA A 193 0.19 -12.45 -6.57
C ALA A 193 0.21 -11.85 -7.98
N ASN A 194 -0.68 -12.29 -8.85
CA ASN A 194 -0.87 -11.73 -10.19
C ASN A 194 -2.26 -11.15 -10.31
N LEU A 195 -2.40 -10.15 -11.19
CA LEU A 195 -3.69 -9.63 -11.58
C LEU A 195 -4.56 -10.75 -12.18
N VAL A 196 -5.79 -10.88 -11.70
CA VAL A 196 -6.71 -11.95 -12.12
C VAL A 196 -7.47 -11.55 -13.38
N ASN A 197 -8.04 -10.35 -13.40
CA ASN A 197 -8.74 -9.83 -14.57
C ASN A 197 -7.79 -8.99 -15.44
N LEU A 198 -7.43 -9.55 -16.60
CA LEU A 198 -6.56 -8.90 -17.58
C LEU A 198 -7.34 -8.08 -18.64
N ASP A 199 -8.67 -8.06 -18.57
CA ASP A 199 -9.50 -7.30 -19.53
C ASP A 199 -9.46 -5.80 -19.25
N GLN A 200 -8.89 -5.42 -18.11
CA GLN A 200 -8.65 -4.03 -17.74
C GLN A 200 -7.28 -3.49 -18.21
N LEU A 201 -6.46 -4.32 -18.89
CA LEU A 201 -5.13 -3.95 -19.39
C LEU A 201 -5.18 -3.32 -20.79
#